data_52f0b2a90960418747a01924e7640b5b
#
_entry.id   52f0b2a90960418747a01924e7640b5b
#
_cell.length_a   1.000
_cell.length_b   1.000
_cell.length_c   1.000
_cell.angle_alpha   90.00
_cell.angle_beta   90.00
_cell.angle_gamma   90.00
#
_symmetry.space_group_name_H-M   'P 1'
#
loop_
_entity.id
_entity.type
_entity.pdbx_description
1 polymer ?
#
loop_
_entity_poly.entity_id
_entity_poly.type
_entity_poly.pdbx_seq_one_letter_code
_entity_poly.pdbx_strand_id
1 'polypeptide(L)'
;GPWFDQFHAKYPNIPVGCSEYGCEALNWHTSKPTQGDYTEEYQAYYHEELIKQLFTRKYMWATHVWNMFDFGADNRAEGGENGQNHKGLVTFDRKYKKDSFYAYKAWLSDDPFVHLCAKRYVDRVEDVTKVTVYSNQPEVELFANGVSLGKKAAADHFFYFDVPNAGKT
;
A
#
# COMPACT_ATOMS: atom_id res chain seq x y z
N GLY A 1 -0.11 5.15 -15.40
CA GLY A 1 -1.23 5.15 -16.32
C GLY A 1 -0.76 5.26 -17.78
N PRO A 2 -1.68 5.33 -18.71
CA PRO A 2 -1.37 5.32 -20.16
C PRO A 2 -0.47 6.48 -20.61
N TRP A 3 -0.41 7.55 -19.82
CA TRP A 3 0.46 8.70 -20.15
C TRP A 3 1.95 8.33 -20.21
N PHE A 4 2.45 7.50 -19.28
CA PHE A 4 3.84 7.06 -19.30
C PHE A 4 4.16 6.29 -20.59
N ASP A 5 3.25 5.40 -21.00
CA ASP A 5 3.42 4.58 -22.20
C ASP A 5 3.35 5.43 -23.47
N GLN A 6 2.43 6.39 -23.54
CA GLN A 6 2.28 7.34 -24.66
C GLN A 6 3.52 8.23 -24.80
N PHE A 7 4.04 8.75 -23.67
CA PHE A 7 5.24 9.56 -23.67
C PHE A 7 6.45 8.76 -24.14
N HIS A 8 6.66 7.57 -23.58
CA HIS A 8 7.77 6.71 -23.99
C HIS A 8 7.67 6.27 -25.45
N ALA A 9 6.49 5.93 -25.94
CA ALA A 9 6.27 5.62 -27.36
C ALA A 9 6.63 6.78 -28.29
N LYS A 10 6.32 8.02 -27.88
CA LYS A 10 6.64 9.22 -28.65
C LYS A 10 8.13 9.60 -28.58
N TYR A 11 8.76 9.33 -27.42
CA TYR A 11 10.15 9.72 -27.16
C TYR A 11 10.94 8.55 -26.55
N PRO A 12 11.22 7.49 -27.32
CA PRO A 12 11.77 6.24 -26.78
C PRO A 12 13.19 6.37 -26.20
N ASN A 13 13.93 7.40 -26.61
CA ASN A 13 15.30 7.66 -26.14
C ASN A 13 15.37 8.65 -24.96
N ILE A 14 14.22 9.15 -24.49
CA ILE A 14 14.17 10.05 -23.34
C ILE A 14 13.87 9.23 -22.09
N PRO A 15 14.75 9.25 -21.06
CA PRO A 15 14.48 8.58 -19.80
C PRO A 15 13.21 9.13 -19.14
N VAL A 16 12.38 8.22 -18.60
CA VAL A 16 11.16 8.59 -17.87
C VAL A 16 11.29 8.15 -16.42
N GLY A 17 10.95 9.04 -15.51
CA GLY A 17 10.91 8.76 -14.07
C GLY A 17 9.67 9.39 -13.42
N CYS A 18 9.32 8.95 -12.23
CA CYS A 18 8.32 9.56 -11.38
C CYS A 18 9.02 10.23 -10.20
N SER A 19 9.06 11.56 -10.20
CA SER A 19 9.83 12.34 -9.22
C SER A 19 9.20 12.34 -7.83
N GLU A 20 7.87 12.19 -7.77
CA GLU A 20 7.13 12.18 -6.50
C GLU A 20 5.74 11.56 -6.68
N TYR A 21 5.32 10.76 -5.71
CA TYR A 21 3.95 10.27 -5.55
C TYR A 21 3.73 9.79 -4.12
N GLY A 22 2.51 9.93 -3.61
CA GLY A 22 2.15 9.53 -2.26
C GLY A 22 0.78 10.06 -1.86
N CYS A 23 0.21 9.50 -0.80
CA CYS A 23 -1.02 9.98 -0.19
C CYS A 23 -0.99 9.81 1.33
N GLU A 24 -1.88 10.54 2.01
CA GLU A 24 -1.92 10.62 3.46
C GLU A 24 -2.51 9.35 4.10
N ALA A 25 -1.99 8.98 5.27
CA ALA A 25 -2.60 7.99 6.17
C ALA A 25 -2.38 8.38 7.63
N LEU A 26 -3.47 8.53 8.36
CA LEU A 26 -3.50 8.72 9.79
C LEU A 26 -3.69 7.37 10.46
N ASN A 27 -2.85 7.00 11.42
CA ASN A 27 -2.84 5.66 12.01
C ASN A 27 -4.12 5.26 12.74
N TRP A 28 -4.88 6.25 13.20
CA TRP A 28 -6.11 6.05 13.95
C TRP A 28 -7.36 6.16 13.08
N HIS A 29 -7.20 6.43 11.79
CA HIS A 29 -8.28 6.38 10.84
C HIS A 29 -8.24 5.06 10.07
N THR A 30 -9.34 4.35 10.06
CA THR A 30 -9.51 3.09 9.33
C THR A 30 -10.85 3.06 8.63
N SER A 31 -10.89 2.56 7.41
CA SER A 31 -12.13 2.36 6.65
C SER A 31 -11.90 1.44 5.46
N LYS A 32 -12.96 1.18 4.69
CA LYS A 32 -12.81 0.67 3.34
C LYS A 32 -12.06 1.69 2.49
N PRO A 33 -11.16 1.24 1.57
CA PRO A 33 -10.47 2.15 0.67
C PRO A 33 -11.46 2.98 -0.15
N THR A 34 -11.40 4.29 0.01
CA THR A 34 -12.22 5.25 -0.73
C THR A 34 -11.31 6.36 -1.23
N GLN A 35 -11.46 6.76 -2.49
CA GLN A 35 -10.61 7.78 -3.08
C GLN A 35 -10.70 9.08 -2.29
N GLY A 36 -9.53 9.60 -1.89
CA GLY A 36 -9.39 10.85 -1.17
C GLY A 36 -9.62 10.78 0.33
N ASP A 37 -9.80 9.58 0.90
CA ASP A 37 -9.79 9.45 2.35
C ASP A 37 -8.36 9.43 2.91
N TYR A 38 -8.24 9.54 4.23
CA TYR A 38 -6.96 9.65 4.95
C TYR A 38 -6.66 8.39 5.76
N THR A 39 -7.18 7.24 5.37
CA THR A 39 -6.97 5.99 6.09
C THR A 39 -5.71 5.25 5.60
N GLU A 40 -5.18 4.39 6.45
CA GLU A 40 -4.08 3.50 6.09
C GLU A 40 -4.48 2.54 4.97
N GLU A 41 -5.73 2.07 4.97
CA GLU A 41 -6.27 1.19 3.94
C GLU A 41 -6.29 1.87 2.57
N TYR A 42 -6.66 3.16 2.49
CA TYR A 42 -6.59 3.90 1.24
C TYR A 42 -5.14 4.13 0.80
N GLN A 43 -4.24 4.48 1.72
CA GLN A 43 -2.83 4.64 1.39
C GLN A 43 -2.25 3.33 0.83
N ALA A 44 -2.55 2.18 1.45
CA ALA A 44 -2.12 0.88 0.96
C ALA A 44 -2.63 0.62 -0.46
N TYR A 45 -3.92 0.80 -0.71
CA TYR A 45 -4.54 0.67 -2.04
C TYR A 45 -3.89 1.59 -3.07
N TYR A 46 -3.68 2.87 -2.73
CA TYR A 46 -3.03 3.83 -3.62
C TYR A 46 -1.63 3.35 -4.04
N HIS A 47 -0.83 2.91 -3.07
CA HIS A 47 0.53 2.44 -3.35
C HIS A 47 0.56 1.11 -4.11
N GLU A 48 -0.36 0.16 -3.83
CA GLU A 48 -0.53 -1.04 -4.65
C GLU A 48 -0.71 -0.70 -6.13
N GLU A 49 -1.64 0.23 -6.42
CA GLU A 49 -1.95 0.64 -7.79
C GLU A 49 -0.77 1.35 -8.46
N LEU A 50 -0.03 2.18 -7.72
CA LEU A 50 1.16 2.86 -8.26
C LEU A 50 2.33 1.90 -8.48
N ILE A 51 2.59 0.99 -7.55
CA ILE A 51 3.63 -0.04 -7.69
C ILE A 51 3.39 -0.88 -8.94
N LYS A 52 2.17 -1.38 -9.13
CA LYS A 52 1.80 -2.14 -10.35
C LYS A 52 2.05 -1.35 -11.63
N GLN A 53 1.81 -0.04 -11.61
CA GLN A 53 2.03 0.80 -12.78
C GLN A 53 3.50 1.17 -12.99
N LEU A 54 4.24 1.47 -11.93
CA LEU A 54 5.59 2.01 -12.04
C LEU A 54 6.64 0.89 -12.19
N PHE A 55 6.56 -0.16 -11.36
CA PHE A 55 7.60 -1.20 -11.30
C PHE A 55 7.54 -2.21 -12.44
N THR A 56 6.41 -2.33 -13.11
CA THR A 56 6.27 -3.20 -14.27
C THR A 56 6.77 -2.57 -15.59
N ARG A 57 7.04 -1.25 -15.59
CA ARG A 57 7.53 -0.52 -16.77
C ARG A 57 9.05 -0.48 -16.81
N LYS A 58 9.65 -1.33 -17.61
CA LYS A 58 11.12 -1.47 -17.72
C LYS A 58 11.86 -0.21 -18.18
N TYR A 59 11.15 0.75 -18.80
CA TYR A 59 11.71 2.02 -19.24
C TYR A 59 11.73 3.10 -18.15
N MET A 60 11.09 2.84 -16.99
CA MET A 60 11.17 3.75 -15.85
C MET A 60 12.54 3.62 -15.19
N TRP A 61 13.32 4.69 -15.20
CA TRP A 61 14.67 4.69 -14.62
C TRP A 61 14.66 4.94 -13.11
N ALA A 62 13.67 5.66 -12.60
CA ALA A 62 13.52 5.91 -11.17
C ALA A 62 12.07 6.24 -10.80
N THR A 63 11.73 5.91 -9.56
CA THR A 63 10.48 6.31 -8.92
C THR A 63 10.76 6.70 -7.46
N HIS A 64 10.16 7.82 -7.00
CA HIS A 64 10.40 8.33 -5.66
C HIS A 64 9.08 8.50 -4.92
N VAL A 65 8.90 7.70 -3.88
CA VAL A 65 7.72 7.83 -3.02
C VAL A 65 7.87 9.05 -2.09
N TRP A 66 6.83 9.81 -1.95
CA TRP A 66 6.72 10.85 -0.95
C TRP A 66 5.77 10.39 0.17
N ASN A 67 6.32 9.99 1.33
CA ASN A 67 7.74 9.86 1.57
C ASN A 67 8.01 8.73 2.59
N MET A 68 9.23 8.60 3.09
CA MET A 68 9.56 7.52 4.02
C MET A 68 8.94 7.72 5.40
N PHE A 69 8.88 8.95 5.91
CA PHE A 69 8.43 9.26 7.27
C PHE A 69 7.40 10.38 7.28
N ASP A 70 6.42 10.29 8.17
CA ASP A 70 5.60 11.44 8.52
C ASP A 70 6.50 12.55 9.12
N PHE A 71 6.16 13.81 8.87
CA PHE A 71 6.98 14.94 9.31
C PHE A 71 6.15 16.19 9.64
N GLY A 72 6.72 17.10 10.45
CA GLY A 72 6.15 18.40 10.72
C GLY A 72 6.23 19.32 9.50
N ALA A 73 5.15 20.03 9.21
CA ALA A 73 5.05 21.00 8.12
C ALA A 73 4.17 22.17 8.58
N ASP A 74 4.76 23.15 9.20
CA ASP A 74 4.12 24.22 9.98
C ASP A 74 2.93 24.88 9.28
N ASN A 75 3.09 25.23 8.01
CA ASN A 75 2.06 25.93 7.23
C ASN A 75 1.04 25.00 6.56
N ARG A 76 1.07 23.69 6.87
CA ARG A 76 0.22 22.73 6.19
C ARG A 76 -1.18 22.68 6.80
N ALA A 77 -2.21 22.89 5.97
CA ALA A 77 -3.62 22.78 6.32
C ALA A 77 -4.44 22.21 5.14
N GLU A 78 -4.00 21.07 4.58
CA GLU A 78 -4.58 20.47 3.35
C GLU A 78 -5.48 19.27 3.63
N GLY A 79 -5.95 19.10 4.84
CA GLY A 79 -6.65 17.93 5.35
C GLY A 79 -5.77 17.10 6.28
N GLY A 80 -6.33 16.10 6.96
CA GLY A 80 -5.63 15.43 8.04
C GLY A 80 -5.39 16.36 9.24
N GLU A 81 -4.19 16.32 9.81
CA GLU A 81 -3.81 17.20 10.93
C GLU A 81 -3.04 18.42 10.43
N ASN A 82 -3.40 19.59 10.94
CA ASN A 82 -2.70 20.84 10.65
C ASN A 82 -1.25 20.77 11.17
N GLY A 83 -0.34 21.34 10.41
CA GLY A 83 1.09 21.37 10.76
C GLY A 83 1.82 20.04 10.57
N GLN A 84 1.19 19.04 9.95
CA GLN A 84 1.78 17.72 9.74
C GLN A 84 1.54 17.20 8.33
N ASN A 85 2.49 16.40 7.85
CA ASN A 85 2.36 15.60 6.63
C ASN A 85 2.39 14.12 6.99
N HIS A 86 1.32 13.39 6.68
CA HIS A 86 1.14 11.97 6.98
C HIS A 86 1.29 11.07 5.75
N LYS A 87 1.99 11.51 4.72
CA LYS A 87 2.31 10.69 3.54
C LYS A 87 3.43 9.67 3.76
N GLY A 88 4.01 9.66 4.96
CA GLY A 88 5.05 8.71 5.34
C GLY A 88 4.58 7.26 5.25
N LEU A 89 5.48 6.38 4.82
CA LEU A 89 5.30 4.93 4.95
C LEU A 89 5.52 4.47 6.40
N VAL A 90 6.14 5.31 7.20
CA VAL A 90 6.45 5.11 8.63
C VAL A 90 6.01 6.34 9.40
N THR A 91 5.48 6.15 10.60
CA THR A 91 4.98 7.24 11.44
C THR A 91 6.08 8.22 11.88
N PHE A 92 5.68 9.42 12.28
CA PHE A 92 6.56 10.50 12.75
C PHE A 92 7.53 10.02 13.84
N ASP A 93 7.04 9.25 14.81
CA ASP A 93 7.82 8.72 15.93
C ASP A 93 8.64 7.46 15.59
N ARG A 94 8.57 7.00 14.34
CA ARG A 94 9.26 5.80 13.79
C ARG A 94 8.79 4.47 14.39
N LYS A 95 7.75 4.45 15.20
CA LYS A 95 7.32 3.23 15.88
C LYS A 95 6.51 2.29 14.99
N TYR A 96 5.76 2.85 14.02
CA TYR A 96 4.87 2.05 13.18
C TYR A 96 5.25 2.17 11.71
N LYS A 97 5.47 1.02 11.09
CA LYS A 97 5.49 0.87 9.64
C LYS A 97 4.05 0.65 9.18
N LYS A 98 3.55 1.53 8.33
CA LYS A 98 2.21 1.43 7.75
C LYS A 98 2.18 0.28 6.74
N ASP A 99 0.98 -0.19 6.35
CA ASP A 99 0.85 -1.29 5.40
C ASP A 99 1.57 -1.01 4.07
N SER A 100 1.51 0.22 3.59
CA SER A 100 2.22 0.65 2.38
C SER A 100 3.74 0.45 2.42
N PHE A 101 4.39 0.52 3.60
CA PHE A 101 5.81 0.15 3.75
C PHE A 101 6.06 -1.30 3.33
N TYR A 102 5.17 -2.20 3.71
CA TYR A 102 5.32 -3.62 3.39
C TYR A 102 4.98 -3.94 1.94
N ALA A 103 4.17 -3.11 1.27
CA ALA A 103 3.99 -3.22 -0.18
C ALA A 103 5.31 -3.01 -0.93
N TYR A 104 6.09 -1.99 -0.55
CA TYR A 104 7.44 -1.79 -1.11
C TYR A 104 8.42 -2.87 -0.68
N LYS A 105 8.37 -3.32 0.58
CA LYS A 105 9.22 -4.43 1.03
C LYS A 105 8.98 -5.69 0.19
N ALA A 106 7.74 -5.97 -0.21
CA ALA A 106 7.41 -7.14 -1.02
C ALA A 106 8.08 -7.12 -2.42
N TRP A 107 8.29 -5.94 -2.99
CA TRP A 107 8.91 -5.77 -4.29
C TRP A 107 10.42 -5.57 -4.25
N LEU A 108 10.98 -5.07 -3.15
CA LEU A 108 12.35 -4.55 -3.10
C LEU A 108 13.27 -5.29 -2.14
N SER A 109 12.76 -6.21 -1.32
CA SER A 109 13.56 -6.96 -0.34
C SER A 109 13.65 -8.42 -0.70
N ASP A 110 14.85 -8.98 -0.54
CA ASP A 110 15.10 -10.42 -0.68
C ASP A 110 14.84 -11.19 0.63
N ASP A 111 14.69 -10.48 1.77
CA ASP A 111 14.40 -11.11 3.06
C ASP A 111 13.01 -11.73 3.04
N PRO A 112 12.85 -13.05 3.24
CA PRO A 112 11.54 -13.70 3.26
C PRO A 112 10.63 -13.11 4.32
N PHE A 113 9.40 -12.71 3.95
CA PHE A 113 8.41 -12.23 4.90
C PHE A 113 6.98 -12.42 4.39
N VAL A 114 6.04 -12.30 5.32
CA VAL A 114 4.61 -12.17 5.07
C VAL A 114 4.05 -11.08 5.98
N HIS A 115 3.19 -10.22 5.43
CA HIS A 115 2.53 -9.15 6.17
C HIS A 115 1.03 -9.17 5.91
N LEU A 116 0.25 -9.32 6.98
CA LEU A 116 -1.20 -9.18 6.95
C LEU A 116 -1.56 -7.70 7.10
N CYS A 117 -2.28 -7.15 6.14
CA CYS A 117 -2.68 -5.74 6.13
C CYS A 117 -3.92 -5.48 7.01
N ALA A 118 -4.19 -4.20 7.23
CA ALA A 118 -5.39 -3.67 7.89
C ALA A 118 -5.61 -4.20 9.32
N LYS A 119 -4.52 -4.44 10.07
CA LYS A 119 -4.59 -4.95 11.46
C LYS A 119 -5.23 -3.97 12.43
N ARG A 120 -5.20 -2.67 12.12
CA ARG A 120 -5.82 -1.61 12.94
C ARG A 120 -7.30 -1.40 12.61
N TYR A 121 -7.78 -1.88 11.49
CA TYR A 121 -9.20 -1.87 11.11
C TYR A 121 -9.89 -3.10 11.72
N VAL A 122 -10.27 -2.99 13.01
CA VAL A 122 -10.83 -4.12 13.79
C VAL A 122 -12.35 -4.19 13.73
N ASP A 123 -13.04 -3.04 13.69
CA ASP A 123 -14.50 -2.97 13.66
C ASP A 123 -15.00 -3.01 12.22
N ARG A 124 -15.39 -4.19 11.77
CA ARG A 124 -15.84 -4.45 10.40
C ARG A 124 -17.30 -4.84 10.38
N VAL A 125 -18.07 -4.18 9.52
CA VAL A 125 -19.52 -4.34 9.44
C VAL A 125 -19.98 -5.10 8.18
N GLU A 126 -19.04 -5.44 7.32
CA GLU A 126 -19.33 -6.14 6.07
C GLU A 126 -19.52 -7.64 6.30
N ASP A 127 -20.40 -8.26 5.51
CA ASP A 127 -20.59 -9.73 5.51
C ASP A 127 -19.34 -10.48 5.05
N VAL A 128 -18.54 -9.84 4.19
CA VAL A 128 -17.26 -10.37 3.69
C VAL A 128 -16.16 -9.32 3.83
N THR A 129 -15.09 -9.71 4.49
CA THR A 129 -13.88 -8.90 4.61
C THR A 129 -12.89 -9.27 3.52
N LYS A 130 -12.44 -8.29 2.73
CA LYS A 130 -11.29 -8.46 1.85
C LYS A 130 -10.02 -8.37 2.70
N VAL A 131 -9.35 -9.50 2.86
CA VAL A 131 -8.05 -9.59 3.53
C VAL A 131 -6.94 -9.45 2.51
N THR A 132 -6.06 -8.49 2.70
CA THR A 132 -4.88 -8.25 1.85
C THR A 132 -3.63 -8.72 2.58
N VAL A 133 -2.76 -9.42 1.86
CA VAL A 133 -1.47 -9.90 2.37
C VAL A 133 -0.38 -9.48 1.39
N TYR A 134 0.71 -8.95 1.91
CA TYR A 134 1.93 -8.65 1.14
C TYR A 134 3.03 -9.66 1.48
N SER A 135 3.66 -10.19 0.44
CA SER A 135 4.77 -11.14 0.62
C SER A 135 5.65 -11.17 -0.61
N ASN A 136 6.96 -11.33 -0.41
CA ASN A 136 7.90 -11.64 -1.49
C ASN A 136 8.01 -13.14 -1.77
N GLN A 137 7.19 -13.97 -1.10
CA GLN A 137 7.12 -15.41 -1.36
C GLN A 137 6.12 -15.70 -2.50
N PRO A 138 6.33 -16.78 -3.28
CA PRO A 138 5.49 -17.09 -4.45
C PRO A 138 4.07 -17.52 -4.09
N GLU A 139 3.86 -18.00 -2.87
CA GLU A 139 2.58 -18.51 -2.40
C GLU A 139 2.37 -18.16 -0.93
N VAL A 140 1.14 -17.85 -0.55
CA VAL A 140 0.71 -17.68 0.85
C VAL A 140 -0.56 -18.49 1.12
N GLU A 141 -0.69 -18.98 2.36
CA GLU A 141 -1.90 -19.65 2.86
C GLU A 141 -2.51 -18.82 3.98
N LEU A 142 -3.81 -18.58 3.92
CA LEU A 142 -4.55 -17.84 4.95
C LEU A 142 -5.32 -18.81 5.84
N PHE A 143 -5.24 -18.59 7.14
CA PHE A 143 -6.03 -19.30 8.15
C PHE A 143 -6.93 -18.32 8.90
N ALA A 144 -8.19 -18.69 9.13
CA ALA A 144 -9.09 -18.00 10.03
C ALA A 144 -9.51 -18.95 11.15
N ASN A 145 -9.22 -18.57 12.39
CA ASN A 145 -9.47 -19.40 13.59
C ASN A 145 -8.96 -20.85 13.44
N GLY A 146 -7.78 -21.01 12.85
CA GLY A 146 -7.14 -22.32 12.65
C GLY A 146 -7.63 -23.12 11.45
N VAL A 147 -8.62 -22.61 10.70
CA VAL A 147 -9.15 -23.26 9.49
C VAL A 147 -8.50 -22.60 8.26
N SER A 148 -7.93 -23.42 7.38
CA SER A 148 -7.35 -22.93 6.13
C SER A 148 -8.45 -22.39 5.19
N LEU A 149 -8.24 -21.21 4.67
CA LEU A 149 -9.02 -20.59 3.61
C LEU A 149 -8.37 -20.76 2.24
N GLY A 150 -7.35 -21.61 2.18
CA GLY A 150 -6.66 -21.97 0.95
C GLY A 150 -5.39 -21.18 0.72
N LYS A 151 -4.71 -21.59 -0.35
CA LYS A 151 -3.46 -21.02 -0.82
C LYS A 151 -3.69 -20.15 -2.04
N LYS A 152 -2.88 -19.09 -2.18
CA LYS A 152 -2.87 -18.24 -3.36
C LYS A 152 -1.45 -17.94 -3.79
N ALA A 153 -1.24 -17.88 -5.10
CA ALA A 153 -0.04 -17.35 -5.72
C ALA A 153 -0.34 -15.97 -6.31
N ALA A 154 0.63 -15.08 -6.29
CA ALA A 154 0.52 -13.77 -6.91
C ALA A 154 1.87 -13.32 -7.46
N ALA A 155 1.90 -12.94 -8.75
CA ALA A 155 3.09 -12.45 -9.41
C ALA A 155 3.45 -11.01 -9.04
N ASP A 156 2.49 -10.25 -8.51
CA ASP A 156 2.66 -8.86 -8.08
C ASP A 156 2.91 -8.71 -6.57
N HIS A 157 3.12 -9.83 -5.86
CA HIS A 157 3.37 -9.88 -4.42
C HIS A 157 2.21 -9.44 -3.52
N PHE A 158 1.01 -9.23 -4.10
CA PHE A 158 -0.21 -8.83 -3.41
C PHE A 158 -1.24 -9.94 -3.49
N PHE A 159 -1.67 -10.45 -2.34
CA PHE A 159 -2.56 -11.60 -2.22
C PHE A 159 -3.87 -11.14 -1.58
N TYR A 160 -5.01 -11.50 -2.16
CA TYR A 160 -6.32 -11.07 -1.70
C TYR A 160 -7.19 -12.27 -1.39
N PHE A 161 -7.81 -12.28 -0.20
CA PHE A 161 -8.75 -13.30 0.24
C PHE A 161 -10.06 -12.65 0.62
N ASP A 162 -11.15 -13.25 0.19
CA ASP A 162 -12.49 -12.87 0.64
C ASP A 162 -12.85 -13.78 1.83
N VAL A 163 -12.98 -13.19 3.01
CA VAL A 163 -13.20 -13.91 4.26
C VAL A 163 -14.58 -13.58 4.78
N PRO A 164 -15.50 -14.57 4.90
CA PRO A 164 -16.80 -14.35 5.53
C PRO A 164 -16.62 -13.81 6.96
N ASN A 165 -17.33 -12.75 7.28
CA ASN A 165 -17.32 -12.17 8.62
C ASN A 165 -18.26 -12.96 9.53
N ALA A 166 -17.70 -13.78 10.39
CA ALA A 166 -18.45 -14.63 11.33
C ALA A 166 -18.42 -14.08 12.77
N GLY A 167 -18.20 -12.78 12.94
CA GLY A 167 -18.01 -12.13 14.21
C GLY A 167 -16.55 -12.08 14.62
N LYS A 168 -16.25 -12.30 15.90
CA LYS A 168 -14.87 -12.18 16.40
C LYS A 168 -13.97 -13.28 15.84
N THR A 169 -12.89 -12.87 15.20
CA THR A 169 -11.89 -13.75 14.59
C THR A 169 -10.51 -13.47 15.19
#